data_3e1bf886f081d6cfeba192f929f9cc55
#
_entry.id   3e1bf886f081d6cfeba192f929f9cc55
#
_cell.length_a   1.000
_cell.length_b   1.000
_cell.length_c   1.000
_cell.angle_alpha   90.00
_cell.angle_beta   90.00
_cell.angle_gamma   90.00
#
_symmetry.space_group_name_H-M   'P 1'
#
loop_
_entity.id
_entity.type
_entity.pdbx_description
1 polymer ?
#
loop_
_entity_poly.entity_id
_entity_poly.type
_entity_poly.pdbx_seq_one_letter_code
_entity_poly.pdbx_strand_id
1 'polypeptide(L)'
;MLAACGPFCGNTSTSGSAQHLVFTGPVAGTLTTAQVDCRVYNGGGQFNAAITGTFNSKPLTFNVQIHSNYKGAGTYQVGSLLDGAGELRLQVGDFVASTATGAGMLAIDQGGASGSMDARLSGGEHVKGTFKCDAVHTA
;
A
#
# COMPACT_ATOMS: atom_id res chain seq x y z
N MET A 1 30.14 -15.01 -2.51
CA MET A 1 29.74 -14.41 -2.38
C MET A 1 29.30 -14.11 -2.21
N LEU A 2 29.01 -14.42 -2.59
CA LEU A 2 28.37 -13.87 -2.59
C LEU A 2 27.98 -13.72 -2.57
N ALA A 3 27.80 -14.16 -2.75
CA ALA A 3 27.18 -13.70 -2.86
C ALA A 3 26.81 -13.74 -2.92
N ALA A 4 26.84 -14.16 -3.09
CA ALA A 4 26.31 -13.83 -3.28
C ALA A 4 25.90 -13.91 -3.34
N CYS A 5 25.90 -14.27 -3.53
CA CYS A 5 25.35 -13.97 -3.66
C CYS A 5 25.04 -13.70 -3.76
N GLY A 6 25.12 -13.99 -4.02
CA GLY A 6 24.61 -13.39 -4.14
C GLY A 6 24.13 -13.48 -4.37
N PRO A 7 24.19 -13.45 -4.65
CA PRO A 7 23.39 -13.33 -4.85
C PRO A 7 22.83 -13.84 -4.85
N PHE A 8 22.79 -14.10 -4.95
CA PHE A 8 22.23 -14.22 -4.75
C PHE A 8 21.96 -14.56 -4.07
N CYS A 9 22.42 -14.94 -4.15
CA CYS A 9 22.05 -14.95 -3.44
C CYS A 9 21.33 -14.84 -3.02
N GLY A 10 20.95 -14.86 -3.10
CA GLY A 10 20.03 -14.40 -2.80
C GLY A 10 19.19 -14.46 -2.40
N ASN A 11 19.00 -14.50 -2.39
CA ASN A 11 18.19 -14.24 -2.06
C ASN A 11 17.27 -14.42 -1.61
N THR A 12 17.25 -14.70 -2.11
CA THR A 12 16.33 -14.86 -1.72
C THR A 12 15.53 -14.36 -1.02
N SER A 13 15.46 -14.09 -1.35
CA SER A 13 14.91 -13.45 -0.38
C SER A 13 13.47 -13.48 -0.07
N THR A 14 13.08 -13.61 0.98
CA THR A 14 11.76 -13.78 1.44
C THR A 14 11.18 -12.56 2.08
N SER A 15 12.00 -11.57 2.27
CA SER A 15 11.53 -10.29 2.74
C SER A 15 10.92 -9.57 1.57
N GLY A 16 9.91 -8.84 1.70
CA GLY A 16 9.27 -8.11 0.63
C GLY A 16 10.12 -6.99 0.05
N SER A 17 9.54 -6.28 -0.88
CA SER A 17 10.17 -5.13 -1.52
C SER A 17 10.37 -3.99 -0.54
N ALA A 18 11.29 -3.10 -0.87
CA ALA A 18 11.51 -1.89 -0.09
C ALA A 18 10.32 -0.95 -0.23
N GLN A 19 9.87 -0.44 0.90
CA GLN A 19 8.78 0.50 0.99
C GLN A 19 9.28 1.78 1.65
N HIS A 20 8.49 2.83 1.57
CA HIS A 20 8.74 4.03 2.36
C HIS A 20 7.41 4.67 2.72
N LEU A 21 6.76 4.11 3.71
CA LEU A 21 5.50 4.62 4.22
C LEU A 21 5.70 5.15 5.63
N VAL A 22 5.43 6.43 5.81
CA VAL A 22 5.56 7.10 7.10
C VAL A 22 4.19 7.22 7.73
N PHE A 23 4.04 6.61 8.90
CA PHE A 23 2.82 6.69 9.70
C PHE A 23 3.04 7.66 10.84
N THR A 24 2.06 8.53 11.07
CA THR A 24 2.06 9.45 12.21
C THR A 24 0.69 9.40 12.89
N GLY A 25 0.70 9.57 14.21
CA GLY A 25 -0.52 9.48 15.02
C GLY A 25 -0.37 8.39 16.07
N PRO A 26 -1.48 7.70 16.44
CA PRO A 26 -1.41 6.60 17.40
C PRO A 26 -0.43 5.50 17.00
N VAL A 27 -0.32 5.20 15.70
CA VAL A 27 0.72 4.34 15.17
C VAL A 27 1.72 5.23 14.45
N ALA A 28 2.98 5.20 14.86
CA ALA A 28 3.99 6.12 14.34
C ALA A 28 5.26 5.37 13.98
N GLY A 29 5.88 5.74 12.86
CA GLY A 29 7.13 5.17 12.40
C GLY A 29 7.16 5.07 10.89
N THR A 30 8.24 4.48 10.37
CA THR A 30 8.43 4.31 8.93
C THR A 30 8.46 2.82 8.60
N LEU A 31 7.58 2.40 7.71
CA LEU A 31 7.59 1.04 7.18
C LEU A 31 8.54 1.00 5.99
N THR A 32 9.61 0.22 6.10
CA THR A 32 10.63 0.15 5.05
C THR A 32 10.64 -1.19 4.33
N THR A 33 10.09 -2.24 4.91
CA THR A 33 10.07 -3.56 4.31
C THR A 33 8.72 -4.21 4.58
N ALA A 34 8.08 -4.69 3.51
CA ALA A 34 6.81 -5.39 3.60
C ALA A 34 6.60 -6.22 2.35
N GLN A 35 5.73 -7.21 2.43
CA GLN A 35 5.23 -7.90 1.25
C GLN A 35 4.05 -7.13 0.69
N VAL A 36 4.05 -6.91 -0.62
CA VAL A 36 2.99 -6.16 -1.30
C VAL A 36 2.50 -6.98 -2.48
N ASP A 37 1.25 -7.43 -2.39
CA ASP A 37 0.60 -8.18 -3.46
C ASP A 37 -0.42 -7.28 -4.12
N CYS A 38 -0.24 -7.00 -5.40
CA CYS A 38 -1.08 -6.08 -6.13
C CYS A 38 -1.92 -6.81 -7.16
N ARG A 39 -3.17 -6.37 -7.34
CA ARG A 39 -4.09 -6.92 -8.31
C ARG A 39 -4.75 -5.80 -9.09
N VAL A 40 -4.79 -5.99 -10.41
CA VAL A 40 -5.44 -5.06 -11.33
C VAL A 40 -6.53 -5.83 -12.07
N TYR A 41 -7.76 -5.37 -11.94
CA TYR A 41 -8.92 -5.97 -12.61
C TYR A 41 -9.35 -5.04 -13.74
N ASN A 42 -8.80 -5.27 -14.92
CA ASN A 42 -9.03 -4.39 -16.06
C ASN A 42 -10.50 -4.35 -16.48
N GLY A 43 -11.16 -5.50 -16.47
CA GLY A 43 -12.56 -5.56 -16.85
C GLY A 43 -13.50 -4.94 -15.83
N GLY A 44 -13.11 -4.90 -14.57
CA GLY A 44 -13.91 -4.35 -13.49
C GLY A 44 -13.52 -2.96 -13.06
N GLY A 45 -12.41 -2.44 -13.58
CA GLY A 45 -11.93 -1.13 -13.16
C GLY A 45 -11.56 -1.07 -11.70
N GLN A 46 -10.83 -2.07 -11.21
CA GLN A 46 -10.46 -2.18 -9.79
C GLN A 46 -8.95 -2.31 -9.62
N PHE A 47 -8.47 -1.81 -8.50
CA PHE A 47 -7.07 -1.98 -8.08
C PHE A 47 -7.05 -2.36 -6.60
N ASN A 48 -6.13 -3.25 -6.24
CA ASN A 48 -5.95 -3.63 -4.84
C ASN A 48 -4.49 -3.90 -4.58
N ALA A 49 -3.96 -3.31 -3.51
CA ALA A 49 -2.63 -3.63 -2.99
C ALA A 49 -2.77 -4.07 -1.54
N ALA A 50 -2.33 -5.31 -1.27
CA ALA A 50 -2.32 -5.85 0.08
C ALA A 50 -0.89 -5.79 0.61
N ILE A 51 -0.66 -4.95 1.61
CA ILE A 51 0.64 -4.72 2.22
C ILE A 51 0.65 -5.40 3.57
N THR A 52 1.56 -6.35 3.76
CA THR A 52 1.66 -7.10 5.01
C THR A 52 3.10 -7.12 5.52
N GLY A 53 3.24 -7.10 6.83
CA GLY A 53 4.56 -7.13 7.43
C GLY A 53 4.48 -7.05 8.94
N THR A 54 5.61 -6.65 9.54
CA THR A 54 5.72 -6.42 10.96
C THR A 54 6.09 -4.96 11.18
N PHE A 55 5.38 -4.30 12.08
CA PHE A 55 5.59 -2.88 12.35
C PHE A 55 5.50 -2.66 13.86
N ASN A 56 6.58 -2.10 14.43
CA ASN A 56 6.69 -1.92 15.89
C ASN A 56 6.43 -3.23 16.64
N SER A 57 6.98 -4.33 16.12
CA SER A 57 6.86 -5.68 16.70
C SER A 57 5.44 -6.24 16.68
N LYS A 58 4.56 -5.68 15.86
CA LYS A 58 3.18 -6.15 15.72
C LYS A 58 2.88 -6.48 14.26
N PRO A 59 1.97 -7.41 14.00
CA PRO A 59 1.57 -7.66 12.61
C PRO A 59 0.87 -6.45 12.03
N LEU A 60 1.24 -6.11 10.81
CA LEU A 60 0.67 -5.00 10.07
C LEU A 60 -0.02 -5.52 8.82
N THR A 61 -1.22 -5.05 8.57
CA THR A 61 -1.94 -5.19 7.31
C THR A 61 -2.41 -3.83 6.86
N PHE A 62 -2.07 -3.45 5.64
CA PHE A 62 -2.48 -2.19 5.07
C PHE A 62 -2.99 -2.43 3.67
N ASN A 63 -4.30 -2.21 3.46
CA ASN A 63 -4.95 -2.44 2.19
C ASN A 63 -5.21 -1.12 1.49
N VAL A 64 -4.86 -1.07 0.20
CA VAL A 64 -5.07 0.07 -0.68
C VAL A 64 -5.98 -0.42 -1.80
N GLN A 65 -7.16 0.18 -1.93
CA GLN A 65 -8.17 -0.30 -2.87
C GLN A 65 -8.79 0.83 -3.67
N ILE A 66 -9.07 0.55 -4.93
CA ILE A 66 -9.95 1.35 -5.77
C ILE A 66 -11.02 0.38 -6.26
N HIS A 67 -12.27 0.58 -5.81
CA HIS A 67 -13.35 -0.39 -6.04
C HIS A 67 -13.99 -0.29 -7.42
N SER A 68 -13.91 0.88 -8.03
CA SER A 68 -14.54 1.09 -9.33
C SER A 68 -13.84 2.22 -10.08
N ASN A 69 -13.97 2.21 -11.39
CA ASN A 69 -13.40 3.25 -12.26
C ASN A 69 -11.90 3.45 -12.10
N TYR A 70 -11.18 2.36 -11.80
CA TYR A 70 -9.73 2.38 -11.89
C TYR A 70 -9.35 2.44 -13.37
N LYS A 71 -8.61 3.47 -13.76
CA LYS A 71 -8.30 3.77 -15.16
C LYS A 71 -6.81 3.63 -15.47
N GLY A 72 -6.09 2.92 -14.64
CA GLY A 72 -4.65 2.76 -14.81
C GLY A 72 -3.87 3.82 -14.05
N ALA A 73 -2.68 4.13 -14.53
CA ALA A 73 -1.80 5.09 -13.89
C ALA A 73 -2.48 6.45 -13.77
N GLY A 74 -2.31 7.08 -12.63
CA GLY A 74 -2.89 8.39 -12.38
C GLY A 74 -3.15 8.63 -10.92
N THR A 75 -3.83 9.72 -10.63
CA THR A 75 -4.11 10.15 -9.27
C THR A 75 -5.59 9.97 -8.95
N TYR A 76 -5.86 9.45 -7.77
CA TYR A 76 -7.21 9.16 -7.29
C TYR A 76 -7.41 9.82 -5.93
N GLN A 77 -8.60 10.37 -5.69
CA GLN A 77 -8.94 10.88 -4.37
C GLN A 77 -9.14 9.74 -3.40
N VAL A 78 -8.80 9.97 -2.14
CA VAL A 78 -8.95 8.99 -1.07
C VAL A 78 -10.06 9.46 -0.13
N GLY A 79 -10.90 8.52 0.30
CA GLY A 79 -11.95 8.84 1.27
C GLY A 79 -13.10 9.64 0.69
N SER A 80 -13.32 9.55 -0.61
CA SER A 80 -14.45 10.20 -1.28
C SER A 80 -15.57 9.19 -1.51
N LEU A 81 -16.79 9.68 -1.64
CA LEU A 81 -17.92 8.85 -2.05
C LEU A 81 -18.07 8.76 -3.57
N LEU A 82 -17.20 9.44 -4.31
CA LEU A 82 -17.23 9.41 -5.76
C LEU A 82 -16.68 8.09 -6.29
N ASP A 83 -17.19 7.68 -7.46
CA ASP A 83 -16.64 6.52 -8.16
C ASP A 83 -15.16 6.74 -8.46
N GLY A 84 -14.39 5.68 -8.33
CA GLY A 84 -12.95 5.74 -8.56
C GLY A 84 -12.15 6.28 -7.39
N ALA A 85 -12.78 6.50 -6.25
CA ALA A 85 -12.06 6.95 -5.06
C ALA A 85 -11.27 5.79 -4.45
N GLY A 86 -10.12 6.11 -3.89
CA GLY A 86 -9.30 5.16 -3.15
C GLY A 86 -9.79 4.97 -1.73
N GLU A 87 -9.55 3.78 -1.20
CA GLU A 87 -9.86 3.42 0.16
C GLU A 87 -8.63 2.79 0.80
N LEU A 88 -8.31 3.21 2.01
CA LEU A 88 -7.18 2.69 2.76
C LEU A 88 -7.67 2.12 4.09
N ARG A 89 -7.10 0.98 4.48
CA ARG A 89 -7.41 0.37 5.76
C ARG A 89 -6.13 -0.16 6.38
N LEU A 90 -5.83 0.34 7.57
CA LEU A 90 -4.64 -0.03 8.32
C LEU A 90 -5.03 -0.84 9.54
N GLN A 91 -4.31 -1.92 9.80
CA GLN A 91 -4.41 -2.66 11.05
C GLN A 91 -3.00 -2.97 11.54
N VAL A 92 -2.69 -2.55 12.77
CA VAL A 92 -1.42 -2.86 13.43
C VAL A 92 -1.77 -3.38 14.81
N GLY A 93 -1.59 -4.70 15.02
CA GLY A 93 -2.07 -5.33 16.22
C GLY A 93 -3.58 -5.13 16.36
N ASP A 94 -4.01 -4.53 17.47
CA ASP A 94 -5.42 -4.24 17.72
C ASP A 94 -5.88 -2.88 17.19
N PHE A 95 -4.95 -2.05 16.72
CA PHE A 95 -5.29 -0.74 16.20
C PHE A 95 -5.81 -0.87 14.78
N VAL A 96 -6.96 -0.27 14.49
CA VAL A 96 -7.56 -0.24 13.16
C VAL A 96 -7.91 1.19 12.80
N ALA A 97 -7.52 1.60 11.60
CA ALA A 97 -7.88 2.90 11.07
C ALA A 97 -8.22 2.76 9.59
N SER A 98 -9.17 3.54 9.12
CA SER A 98 -9.58 3.54 7.72
C SER A 98 -9.72 4.98 7.24
N THR A 99 -9.87 5.14 5.93
CA THR A 99 -9.92 6.46 5.32
C THR A 99 -11.00 7.33 5.91
N ALA A 100 -10.64 8.59 6.18
CA ALA A 100 -11.60 9.62 6.54
C ALA A 100 -12.11 10.30 5.27
N THR A 101 -13.28 10.92 5.35
CA THR A 101 -13.84 11.67 4.22
C THR A 101 -12.90 12.82 3.83
N GLY A 102 -12.63 12.94 2.55
CA GLY A 102 -11.74 13.97 2.04
C GLY A 102 -10.29 13.80 2.47
N ALA A 103 -9.86 12.56 2.62
CA ALA A 103 -8.66 12.22 3.35
C ALA A 103 -7.35 12.50 2.61
N GLY A 104 -7.34 12.61 1.28
CA GLY A 104 -6.09 12.84 0.56
C GLY A 104 -6.05 12.25 -0.83
N MET A 105 -4.85 11.91 -1.26
CA MET A 105 -4.60 11.48 -2.63
C MET A 105 -3.82 10.17 -2.65
N LEU A 106 -4.10 9.38 -3.69
CA LEU A 106 -3.41 8.14 -4.01
C LEU A 106 -2.99 8.20 -5.47
N ALA A 107 -1.73 7.94 -5.75
CA ALA A 107 -1.23 7.88 -7.11
C ALA A 107 -0.79 6.46 -7.41
N ILE A 108 -1.22 5.93 -8.55
CA ILE A 108 -0.83 4.60 -9.02
C ILE A 108 0.04 4.78 -10.26
N ASP A 109 1.17 4.10 -10.27
CA ASP A 109 2.11 4.16 -11.38
C ASP A 109 1.72 3.20 -12.49
N GLN A 110 2.43 3.29 -13.60
CA GLN A 110 2.14 2.50 -14.78
C GLN A 110 2.15 0.99 -14.46
N GLY A 111 1.14 0.28 -14.97
CA GLY A 111 1.03 -1.15 -14.75
C GLY A 111 0.55 -1.55 -13.36
N GLY A 112 0.28 -0.60 -12.47
CA GLY A 112 -0.13 -0.91 -11.12
C GLY A 112 0.97 -1.49 -10.25
N ALA A 113 2.24 -1.26 -10.62
CA ALA A 113 3.38 -1.90 -9.97
C ALA A 113 3.90 -1.14 -8.75
N SER A 114 3.49 0.08 -8.57
CA SER A 114 3.89 0.92 -7.44
C SER A 114 2.93 2.08 -7.29
N GLY A 115 3.07 2.81 -6.20
CA GLY A 115 2.23 3.98 -5.99
C GLY A 115 2.74 4.83 -4.84
N SER A 116 2.04 5.93 -4.62
CA SER A 116 2.32 6.83 -3.52
C SER A 116 1.01 7.33 -2.93
N MET A 117 1.09 7.83 -1.71
CA MET A 117 -0.10 8.33 -1.05
C MET A 117 0.25 9.40 -0.03
N ASP A 118 -0.75 10.23 0.26
CA ASP A 118 -0.73 11.19 1.34
C ASP A 118 -2.17 11.30 1.83
N ALA A 119 -2.48 10.65 2.94
CA ALA A 119 -3.87 10.51 3.36
C ALA A 119 -4.02 10.46 4.87
N ARG A 120 -5.15 10.98 5.34
CA ARG A 120 -5.55 10.88 6.73
C ARG A 120 -6.47 9.69 6.92
N LEU A 121 -6.29 9.01 8.04
CA LEU A 121 -7.12 7.89 8.43
C LEU A 121 -7.87 8.26 9.71
N SER A 122 -8.84 7.42 10.08
CA SER A 122 -9.58 7.64 11.31
C SER A 122 -8.67 7.57 12.53
N GLY A 123 -9.11 8.16 13.63
CA GLY A 123 -8.37 8.13 14.89
C GLY A 123 -7.15 9.01 14.93
N GLY A 124 -7.01 9.95 13.99
CA GLY A 124 -5.85 10.86 13.96
C GLY A 124 -4.63 10.27 13.31
N GLU A 125 -4.77 9.15 12.63
CA GLU A 125 -3.67 8.52 11.92
C GLU A 125 -3.46 9.16 10.54
N HIS A 126 -2.20 9.22 10.10
CA HIS A 126 -1.83 9.76 8.80
C HIS A 126 -0.76 8.87 8.16
N VAL A 127 -0.87 8.65 6.87
CA VAL A 127 0.13 7.89 6.11
C VAL A 127 0.58 8.70 4.91
N LYS A 128 1.90 8.72 4.68
CA LYS A 128 2.49 9.41 3.54
C LYS A 128 3.70 8.62 3.06
N GLY A 129 3.81 8.44 1.74
CA GLY A 129 4.98 7.80 1.17
C GLY A 129 4.68 6.95 -0.04
N THR A 130 5.52 5.95 -0.27
CA THR A 130 5.47 5.14 -1.48
C THR A 130 5.45 3.66 -1.15
N PHE A 131 4.83 2.87 -2.03
CA PHE A 131 4.88 1.42 -1.97
C PHE A 131 5.27 0.85 -3.33
N LYS A 132 5.83 -0.36 -3.31
CA LYS A 132 6.22 -1.08 -4.52
C LYS A 132 5.70 -2.50 -4.40
N CYS A 133 5.06 -2.99 -5.47
CA CYS A 133 4.50 -4.34 -5.49
C CYS A 133 5.59 -5.38 -5.68
N ASP A 134 5.51 -6.48 -4.95
CA ASP A 134 6.36 -7.65 -5.18
C ASP A 134 5.86 -8.42 -6.40
N ALA A 135 4.55 -8.42 -6.58
CA ALA A 135 3.92 -9.08 -7.70
C ALA A 135 2.68 -8.30 -8.11
N VAL A 136 2.37 -8.29 -9.40
CA VAL A 136 1.16 -7.69 -9.94
C VAL A 136 0.41 -8.78 -10.69
N HIS A 137 -0.83 -9.03 -10.26
CA HIS A 137 -1.72 -9.98 -10.91
C HIS A 137 -2.78 -9.21 -11.70
N THR A 138 -2.98 -9.60 -12.94
CA THR A 138 -4.02 -8.99 -13.79
C THR A 138 -5.10 -10.00 -14.06
N ALA A 139 -6.36 -9.53 -14.08
CA ALA A 139 -7.53 -10.38 -14.33
C ALA A 139 -8.49 -9.73 -15.31
#